data_b7d1c2d8c801f0ca509e35df02acf6f0
#
_entry.id   b7d1c2d8c801f0ca509e35df02acf6f0
#
_cell.length_a   1.000
_cell.length_b   1.000
_cell.length_c   1.000
_cell.angle_alpha   90.00
_cell.angle_beta   90.00
_cell.angle_gamma   90.00
#
_symmetry.space_group_name_H-M   'P 1'
#
loop_
_entity.id
_entity.type
_entity.pdbx_description
1 polymer ?
#
loop_
_entity_poly.entity_id
_entity_poly.type
_entity_poly.pdbx_seq_one_letter_code
_entity_poly.pdbx_strand_id
1 'polypeptide(L)'
;ALYIYNNKYFDKKREAQKWWLSKSLEFFKDSLKKFNISLEIISGDEIEIFSKIKKNNDVTIYWSKIYEPEVIARGIKNKIDYKYFKGNILIEFQDVTKNDGTPFKVFTPFWKKAEQKYLEKVPLKISKIKKLSKKFAYFKKTISSEQLLPKKNWYKKFEKYWEPSEAEA
;
A
#
# COMPACT_ATOMS: atom_id res chain seq x y z
N ALA A 1 3.04 -0.47 11.09
CA ALA A 1 2.54 -0.73 9.74
C ALA A 1 2.56 -2.22 9.44
N LEU A 2 1.74 -2.66 8.51
CA LEU A 2 1.61 -4.06 8.15
C LEU A 2 1.62 -4.20 6.62
N TYR A 3 2.50 -5.05 6.11
CA TYR A 3 2.48 -5.50 4.73
C TYR A 3 2.03 -6.96 4.67
N ILE A 4 0.99 -7.25 3.92
CA ILE A 4 0.45 -8.61 3.78
C ILE A 4 0.90 -9.20 2.45
N TYR A 5 1.72 -10.24 2.53
CA TYR A 5 2.16 -11.01 1.38
C TYR A 5 1.18 -12.17 1.15
N ASN A 6 0.27 -12.00 0.21
CA ASN A 6 -0.67 -13.04 -0.14
C ASN A 6 -0.10 -13.91 -1.27
N ASN A 7 0.33 -15.11 -0.95
CA ASN A 7 0.94 -16.06 -1.90
C ASN A 7 0.06 -16.28 -3.14
N LYS A 8 -1.24 -16.30 -2.96
CA LYS A 8 -2.20 -16.52 -4.05
C LYS A 8 -2.05 -15.52 -5.20
N TYR A 9 -1.65 -14.28 -4.87
CA TYR A 9 -1.43 -13.21 -5.85
C TYR A 9 0.06 -13.06 -6.23
N PHE A 10 0.95 -13.35 -5.29
CA PHE A 10 2.38 -13.08 -5.43
C PHE A 10 3.17 -14.25 -6.02
N ASP A 11 2.70 -15.47 -5.91
CA ASP A 11 3.39 -16.62 -6.53
C ASP A 11 3.39 -16.55 -8.06
N LYS A 12 2.45 -15.82 -8.64
CA LYS A 12 2.40 -15.50 -10.07
C LYS A 12 3.37 -14.39 -10.49
N LYS A 13 3.97 -13.67 -9.55
CA LYS A 13 4.90 -12.59 -9.86
C LYS A 13 6.21 -13.14 -10.42
N ARG A 14 6.72 -12.46 -11.44
CA ARG A 14 8.02 -12.75 -12.02
C ARG A 14 9.13 -12.40 -11.03
N GLU A 15 10.28 -13.05 -11.16
CA GLU A 15 11.41 -12.88 -10.22
C GLU A 15 11.86 -11.41 -10.09
N ALA A 16 11.85 -10.63 -11.17
CA ALA A 16 12.18 -9.21 -11.11
C ALA A 16 11.24 -8.42 -10.19
N GLN A 17 9.94 -8.71 -10.24
CA GLN A 17 8.96 -8.07 -9.35
C GLN A 17 9.15 -8.49 -7.89
N LYS A 18 9.57 -9.73 -7.63
CA LYS A 18 9.87 -10.20 -6.27
C LYS A 18 11.12 -9.51 -5.71
N TRP A 19 12.16 -9.37 -6.52
CA TRP A 19 13.36 -8.62 -6.14
C TRP A 19 13.02 -7.16 -5.83
N TRP A 20 12.32 -6.49 -6.73
CA TRP A 20 11.91 -5.09 -6.53
C TRP A 20 11.10 -4.92 -5.25
N LEU A 21 10.10 -5.78 -5.03
CA LEU A 21 9.28 -5.77 -3.82
C LEU A 21 10.11 -5.97 -2.55
N SER A 22 11.02 -6.95 -2.56
CA SER A 22 11.90 -7.22 -1.42
C SER A 22 12.68 -5.98 -1.02
N LYS A 23 13.36 -5.35 -1.99
CA LYS A 23 14.16 -4.15 -1.76
C LYS A 23 13.32 -2.94 -1.37
N SER A 24 12.20 -2.71 -2.05
CA SER A 24 11.28 -1.62 -1.69
C SER A 24 10.77 -1.74 -0.25
N LEU A 25 10.50 -2.95 0.23
CA LEU A 25 10.07 -3.17 1.62
C LEU A 25 11.18 -2.89 2.62
N GLU A 26 12.44 -3.16 2.29
CA GLU A 26 13.60 -2.80 3.12
C GLU A 26 13.71 -1.28 3.27
N PHE A 27 13.74 -0.55 2.15
CA PHE A 27 13.79 0.91 2.15
C PHE A 27 12.58 1.53 2.86
N PHE A 28 11.40 0.99 2.61
CA PHE A 28 10.18 1.47 3.27
C PHE A 28 10.21 1.25 4.78
N LYS A 29 10.70 0.10 5.24
CA LYS A 29 10.89 -0.19 6.65
C LYS A 29 11.81 0.83 7.32
N ASP A 30 12.92 1.19 6.67
CA ASP A 30 13.86 2.17 7.19
C ASP A 30 13.31 3.60 7.16
N SER A 31 12.56 3.95 6.13
CA SER A 31 11.83 5.22 6.06
C SER A 31 10.81 5.35 7.19
N LEU A 32 10.05 4.31 7.47
CA LEU A 32 9.06 4.30 8.56
C LEU A 32 9.68 4.40 9.95
N LYS A 33 10.87 3.84 10.15
CA LYS A 33 11.61 3.98 11.43
C LYS A 33 11.90 5.45 11.78
N LYS A 34 12.13 6.32 10.78
CA LYS A 34 12.33 7.76 10.98
C LYS A 34 11.13 8.43 11.67
N PHE A 35 9.96 7.83 11.53
CA PHE A 35 8.70 8.29 12.12
C PHE A 35 8.25 7.46 13.34
N ASN A 36 9.11 6.59 13.87
CA ASN A 36 8.80 5.65 14.95
C ASN A 36 7.71 4.61 14.59
N ILE A 37 7.58 4.27 13.33
CA ILE A 37 6.66 3.25 12.85
C ILE A 37 7.43 1.97 12.54
N SER A 38 7.00 0.83 13.10
CA SER A 38 7.50 -0.49 12.71
C SER A 38 6.73 -1.04 11.52
N LEU A 39 7.42 -1.70 10.59
CA LEU A 39 6.81 -2.46 9.50
C LEU A 39 6.94 -3.96 9.80
N GLU A 40 5.80 -4.64 9.84
CA GLU A 40 5.73 -6.10 9.91
C GLU A 40 5.29 -6.65 8.56
N ILE A 41 5.97 -7.70 8.09
CA ILE A 41 5.62 -8.40 6.84
C ILE A 41 5.03 -9.75 7.22
N ILE A 42 3.81 -10.03 6.77
CA ILE A 42 3.08 -11.25 7.12
C ILE A 42 2.61 -11.96 5.86
N SER A 43 2.75 -13.27 5.83
CA SER A 43 2.19 -14.09 4.76
C SER A 43 0.80 -14.60 5.13
N GLY A 44 -0.16 -14.44 4.22
CA GLY A 44 -1.49 -14.97 4.39
C GLY A 44 -2.58 -14.24 3.61
N ASP A 45 -3.82 -14.61 3.87
CA ASP A 45 -5.00 -13.92 3.35
C ASP A 45 -5.30 -12.68 4.20
N GLU A 46 -5.45 -11.53 3.55
CA GLU A 46 -5.64 -10.25 4.23
C GLU A 46 -6.92 -10.20 5.07
N ILE A 47 -7.99 -10.87 4.61
CA ILE A 47 -9.27 -10.87 5.31
C ILE A 47 -9.17 -11.68 6.61
N GLU A 48 -8.53 -12.84 6.55
CA GLU A 48 -8.27 -13.64 7.75
C GLU A 48 -7.39 -12.91 8.75
N ILE A 49 -6.34 -12.23 8.25
CA ILE A 49 -5.43 -11.47 9.09
C ILE A 49 -6.18 -10.33 9.78
N PHE A 50 -6.96 -9.54 9.06
CA PHE A 50 -7.72 -8.44 9.63
C PHE A 50 -8.80 -8.92 10.61
N SER A 51 -9.49 -10.02 10.30
CA SER A 51 -10.47 -10.60 11.21
C SER A 51 -9.83 -11.03 12.53
N LYS A 52 -8.63 -11.61 12.48
CA LYS A 52 -7.87 -11.98 13.69
C LYS A 52 -7.44 -10.75 14.50
N ILE A 53 -6.98 -9.69 13.82
CA ILE A 53 -6.58 -8.46 14.49
C ILE A 53 -7.77 -7.84 15.21
N LYS A 54 -8.90 -7.68 14.53
CA LYS A 54 -10.10 -7.06 15.10
C LYS A 54 -10.71 -7.86 16.26
N LYS A 55 -10.71 -9.19 16.16
CA LYS A 55 -11.26 -10.07 17.21
C LYS A 55 -10.58 -9.88 18.58
N ASN A 56 -9.30 -9.59 18.56
CA ASN A 56 -8.48 -9.57 19.77
C ASN A 56 -8.13 -8.15 20.25
N ASN A 57 -8.56 -7.11 19.53
CA ASN A 57 -8.11 -5.75 19.79
C ASN A 57 -9.10 -4.69 19.32
N ASP A 58 -9.15 -3.62 20.09
CA ASP A 58 -9.76 -2.37 19.66
C ASP A 58 -8.77 -1.60 18.78
N VAL A 59 -8.82 -1.87 17.47
CA VAL A 59 -7.93 -1.27 16.48
C VAL A 59 -8.72 -0.70 15.31
N THR A 60 -8.27 0.43 14.81
CA THR A 60 -8.75 0.98 13.54
C THR A 60 -7.78 0.60 12.43
N ILE A 61 -8.29 -0.03 11.38
CA ILE A 61 -7.50 -0.38 10.20
C ILE A 61 -7.56 0.79 9.22
N TYR A 62 -6.39 1.22 8.76
CA TYR A 62 -6.24 2.24 7.73
C TYR A 62 -5.65 1.62 6.47
N TRP A 63 -6.24 1.91 5.32
CA TRP A 63 -5.83 1.35 4.04
C TRP A 63 -5.86 2.39 2.94
N SER A 64 -5.01 2.23 1.93
CA SER A 64 -5.15 3.00 0.69
C SER A 64 -6.34 2.49 -0.11
N LYS A 65 -7.13 3.41 -0.65
CA LYS A 65 -8.27 3.03 -1.49
C LYS A 65 -7.78 2.27 -2.71
N ILE A 66 -8.38 1.11 -2.94
CA ILE A 66 -8.08 0.23 -4.06
C ILE A 66 -9.24 0.30 -5.05
N TYR A 67 -8.92 0.37 -6.34
CA TYR A 67 -9.90 0.53 -7.42
C TYR A 67 -10.09 -0.75 -8.23
N GLU A 68 -9.37 -1.81 -7.90
CA GLU A 68 -9.52 -3.13 -8.54
C GLU A 68 -10.86 -3.76 -8.14
N PRO A 69 -11.75 -4.07 -9.12
CA PRO A 69 -13.09 -4.56 -8.82
C PRO A 69 -13.12 -5.81 -7.94
N GLU A 70 -12.18 -6.74 -8.16
CA GLU A 70 -12.10 -7.98 -7.37
C GLU A 70 -11.78 -7.73 -5.89
N VAL A 71 -10.90 -6.77 -5.62
CA VAL A 71 -10.51 -6.42 -4.25
C VAL A 71 -11.65 -5.69 -3.55
N ILE A 72 -12.33 -4.77 -4.26
CA ILE A 72 -13.51 -4.06 -3.75
C ILE A 72 -14.61 -5.08 -3.39
N ALA A 73 -14.92 -6.00 -4.30
CA ALA A 73 -15.95 -7.01 -4.09
C ALA A 73 -15.64 -7.91 -2.88
N ARG A 74 -14.38 -8.27 -2.67
CA ARG A 74 -13.94 -9.04 -1.49
C ARG A 74 -14.11 -8.25 -0.19
N GLY A 75 -13.74 -6.99 -0.20
CA GLY A 75 -13.90 -6.10 0.96
C GLY A 75 -15.35 -5.95 1.39
N ILE A 76 -16.25 -5.71 0.43
CA ILE A 76 -17.69 -5.60 0.66
C ILE A 76 -18.25 -6.92 1.23
N LYS A 77 -17.93 -8.05 0.60
CA LYS A 77 -18.40 -9.38 1.02
C LYS A 77 -18.04 -9.70 2.48
N ASN A 78 -16.87 -9.29 2.93
CA ASN A 78 -16.36 -9.65 4.26
C ASN A 78 -16.62 -8.58 5.33
N LYS A 79 -17.32 -7.50 4.99
CA LYS A 79 -17.73 -6.44 5.93
C LYS A 79 -16.57 -5.94 6.82
N ILE A 80 -15.37 -5.84 6.25
CA ILE A 80 -14.22 -5.32 6.98
C ILE A 80 -14.40 -3.81 7.10
N ASP A 81 -14.57 -3.35 8.33
CA ASP A 81 -14.61 -1.93 8.64
C ASP A 81 -13.17 -1.38 8.68
N TYR A 82 -12.88 -0.44 7.78
CA TYR A 82 -11.59 0.23 7.68
C TYR A 82 -11.76 1.66 7.14
N LYS A 83 -10.81 2.51 7.48
CA LYS A 83 -10.75 3.89 6.98
C LYS A 83 -9.85 3.95 5.76
N TYR A 84 -10.37 4.54 4.68
CA TYR A 84 -9.64 4.70 3.44
C TYR A 84 -8.93 6.03 3.36
N PHE A 85 -7.76 6.02 2.74
CA PHE A 85 -7.08 7.20 2.25
C PHE A 85 -6.90 7.12 0.74
N LYS A 86 -6.95 8.26 0.09
CA LYS A 86 -6.56 8.39 -1.31
C LYS A 86 -5.05 8.13 -1.39
N GLY A 87 -4.63 7.25 -2.28
CA GLY A 87 -3.21 6.90 -2.39
C GLY A 87 -2.72 6.74 -3.82
N ASN A 88 -3.46 6.01 -4.63
CA ASN A 88 -2.98 5.58 -5.95
C ASN A 88 -3.44 6.46 -7.11
N ILE A 89 -4.29 7.45 -6.86
CA ILE A 89 -4.77 8.38 -7.88
C ILE A 89 -4.69 9.82 -7.37
N LEU A 90 -4.38 10.72 -8.27
CA LEU A 90 -4.27 12.16 -7.97
C LEU A 90 -5.62 12.76 -7.59
N ILE A 91 -6.67 12.38 -8.29
CA ILE A 91 -8.03 12.89 -8.12
C ILE A 91 -9.01 11.74 -8.25
N GLU A 92 -9.97 11.66 -7.34
CA GLU A 92 -11.05 10.68 -7.43
C GLU A 92 -11.91 10.97 -8.67
N PHE A 93 -12.24 9.94 -9.42
CA PHE A 93 -13.04 10.11 -10.64
C PHE A 93 -14.45 10.67 -10.37
N GLN A 94 -15.00 10.41 -9.17
CA GLN A 94 -16.28 11.01 -8.75
C GLN A 94 -16.19 12.52 -8.52
N ASP A 95 -14.98 13.03 -8.25
CA ASP A 95 -14.75 14.46 -8.02
C ASP A 95 -14.66 15.24 -9.35
N VAL A 96 -14.52 14.55 -10.49
CA VAL A 96 -14.36 15.16 -11.82
C VAL A 96 -15.39 14.59 -12.79
N THR A 97 -16.62 15.04 -12.64
CA THR A 97 -17.74 14.69 -13.50
C THR A 97 -18.26 15.92 -14.25
N LYS A 98 -19.06 15.73 -15.28
CA LYS A 98 -19.83 16.80 -15.90
C LYS A 98 -20.88 17.35 -14.92
N ASN A 99 -21.58 18.40 -15.33
CA ASN A 99 -22.64 19.01 -14.51
C ASN A 99 -23.85 18.07 -14.28
N ASP A 100 -24.05 17.11 -15.18
CA ASP A 100 -25.08 16.07 -15.09
C ASP A 100 -24.63 14.85 -14.26
N GLY A 101 -23.43 14.89 -13.65
CA GLY A 101 -22.85 13.80 -12.86
C GLY A 101 -22.20 12.70 -13.71
N THR A 102 -22.28 12.75 -15.04
CA THR A 102 -21.68 11.73 -15.90
C THR A 102 -20.18 11.95 -16.11
N PRO A 103 -19.40 10.89 -16.40
CA PRO A 103 -17.98 11.03 -16.65
C PRO A 103 -17.69 11.73 -17.99
N PHE A 104 -16.56 12.40 -18.05
CA PHE A 104 -16.06 12.96 -19.31
C PHE A 104 -15.61 11.83 -20.24
N LYS A 105 -15.93 11.94 -21.52
CA LYS A 105 -15.48 11.00 -22.58
C LYS A 105 -14.25 11.51 -23.33
N VAL A 106 -13.89 12.77 -23.15
CA VAL A 106 -12.78 13.47 -23.85
C VAL A 106 -11.84 14.06 -22.83
N PHE A 107 -10.53 13.93 -23.08
CA PHE A 107 -9.49 14.33 -22.15
C PHE A 107 -9.47 15.83 -21.83
N THR A 108 -9.52 16.70 -22.84
CA THR A 108 -9.35 18.13 -22.64
C THR A 108 -10.35 18.76 -21.64
N PRO A 109 -11.67 18.57 -21.76
CA PRO A 109 -12.61 19.10 -20.77
C PRO A 109 -12.49 18.41 -19.40
N PHE A 110 -12.11 17.12 -19.37
CA PHE A 110 -11.78 16.43 -18.14
C PHE A 110 -10.61 17.10 -17.44
N TRP A 111 -9.51 17.32 -18.15
CA TRP A 111 -8.28 17.87 -17.58
C TRP A 111 -8.48 19.29 -17.06
N LYS A 112 -9.15 20.14 -17.80
CA LYS A 112 -9.47 21.51 -17.36
C LYS A 112 -10.16 21.55 -16.00
N LYS A 113 -11.07 20.60 -15.73
CA LYS A 113 -11.77 20.50 -14.46
C LYS A 113 -10.94 19.80 -13.38
N ALA A 114 -10.14 18.82 -13.76
CA ALA A 114 -9.25 18.08 -12.88
C ALA A 114 -8.08 18.94 -12.37
N GLU A 115 -7.46 19.71 -13.25
CA GLU A 115 -6.32 20.59 -12.97
C GLU A 115 -6.62 21.58 -11.86
N GLN A 116 -7.77 22.23 -11.90
CA GLN A 116 -8.19 23.17 -10.84
C GLN A 116 -8.20 22.50 -9.47
N LYS A 117 -8.74 21.28 -9.37
CA LYS A 117 -8.77 20.52 -8.11
C LYS A 117 -7.41 19.98 -7.68
N TYR A 118 -6.52 19.74 -8.63
CA TYR A 118 -5.17 19.26 -8.36
C TYR A 118 -4.26 20.35 -7.79
N LEU A 119 -4.28 21.53 -8.40
CA LEU A 119 -3.45 22.68 -8.00
C LEU A 119 -3.78 23.22 -6.60
N GLU A 120 -4.99 22.98 -6.10
CA GLU A 120 -5.41 23.38 -4.76
C GLU A 120 -4.86 22.48 -3.63
N LYS A 121 -4.19 21.37 -3.95
CA LYS A 121 -3.73 20.41 -2.94
C LYS A 121 -2.29 20.68 -2.53
N VAL A 122 -2.11 20.99 -1.27
CA VAL A 122 -0.79 21.10 -0.65
C VAL A 122 -0.43 19.78 0.01
N PRO A 123 0.78 19.22 -0.24
CA PRO A 123 1.23 18.01 0.45
C PRO A 123 1.25 18.20 1.97
N LEU A 124 0.71 17.22 2.69
CA LEU A 124 0.73 17.24 4.14
C LEU A 124 2.13 16.92 4.66
N LYS A 125 2.59 17.67 5.66
CA LYS A 125 3.83 17.35 6.37
C LYS A 125 3.61 16.14 7.27
N ILE A 126 4.52 15.17 7.17
CA ILE A 126 4.51 14.00 8.04
C ILE A 126 5.20 14.36 9.36
N SER A 127 4.54 14.13 10.48
CA SER A 127 5.10 14.33 11.82
C SER A 127 5.51 13.00 12.45
N LYS A 128 6.53 13.04 13.33
CA LYS A 128 6.93 11.85 14.10
C LYS A 128 5.82 11.43 15.06
N ILE A 129 5.56 10.14 15.12
CA ILE A 129 4.60 9.55 16.06
C ILE A 129 5.32 9.23 17.37
N LYS A 130 4.63 9.32 18.50
CA LYS A 130 5.17 8.84 19.78
C LYS A 130 5.42 7.33 19.66
N LYS A 131 6.61 6.90 20.08
CA LYS A 131 6.95 5.48 20.08
C LYS A 131 6.00 4.70 20.97
N LEU A 132 5.35 3.69 20.41
CA LEU A 132 4.49 2.82 21.21
C LEU A 132 5.36 1.96 22.15
N SER A 133 5.00 1.93 23.42
CA SER A 133 5.69 1.14 24.45
C SER A 133 5.43 -0.37 24.31
N LYS A 134 4.32 -0.75 23.66
CA LYS A 134 3.94 -2.15 23.44
C LYS A 134 4.23 -2.58 22.02
N LYS A 135 5.03 -3.64 21.86
CA LYS A 135 5.11 -4.38 20.62
C LYS A 135 3.84 -5.22 20.47
N PHE A 136 3.11 -5.00 19.43
CA PHE A 136 1.97 -5.85 19.10
C PHE A 136 2.49 -7.10 18.38
N ALA A 137 2.71 -8.18 19.13
CA ALA A 137 3.10 -9.48 18.57
C ALA A 137 1.84 -10.29 18.22
N TYR A 138 1.08 -9.86 17.20
CA TYR A 138 -0.15 -10.57 16.80
C TYR A 138 0.09 -11.78 15.94
N PHE A 139 1.26 -11.94 15.38
CA PHE A 139 1.48 -12.90 14.33
C PHE A 139 2.64 -13.83 14.65
N LYS A 140 2.33 -15.13 14.66
CA LYS A 140 3.33 -16.17 14.86
C LYS A 140 4.25 -16.37 13.64
N LYS A 141 3.89 -15.85 12.47
CA LYS A 141 4.65 -15.99 11.23
C LYS A 141 4.84 -14.65 10.55
N THR A 142 5.82 -13.90 10.99
CA THR A 142 6.40 -12.81 10.20
C THR A 142 7.40 -13.40 9.21
N ILE A 143 7.49 -12.82 8.04
CA ILE A 143 8.52 -13.14 7.04
C ILE A 143 9.48 -11.95 6.90
N SER A 144 10.74 -12.23 6.57
CA SER A 144 11.67 -11.15 6.20
C SER A 144 11.50 -10.79 4.73
N SER A 145 11.84 -9.55 4.36
CA SER A 145 11.85 -9.12 2.96
C SER A 145 12.78 -9.99 2.10
N GLU A 146 13.88 -10.45 2.67
CA GLU A 146 14.85 -11.34 2.01
C GLU A 146 14.24 -12.66 1.54
N GLN A 147 13.23 -13.19 2.25
CA GLN A 147 12.53 -14.41 1.85
C GLN A 147 11.71 -14.23 0.54
N LEU A 148 11.53 -13.00 0.09
CA LEU A 148 10.88 -12.67 -1.17
C LEU A 148 11.86 -12.63 -2.35
N LEU A 149 13.18 -12.66 -2.08
CA LEU A 149 14.19 -12.59 -3.14
C LEU A 149 14.12 -13.80 -4.07
N PRO A 150 14.47 -13.62 -5.34
CA PRO A 150 14.64 -14.71 -6.28
C PRO A 150 15.72 -15.70 -5.81
N LYS A 151 15.53 -16.98 -6.10
CA LYS A 151 16.53 -18.02 -5.76
C LYS A 151 17.87 -17.80 -6.47
N LYS A 152 17.88 -17.27 -7.70
CA LYS A 152 19.06 -16.95 -8.47
C LYS A 152 19.48 -15.50 -8.29
N ASN A 153 20.76 -15.25 -8.07
CA ASN A 153 21.31 -13.93 -7.75
C ASN A 153 21.52 -13.01 -8.99
N TRP A 154 20.74 -13.17 -10.04
CA TRP A 154 20.87 -12.36 -11.27
C TRP A 154 20.67 -10.86 -11.00
N TYR A 155 19.90 -10.50 -9.99
CA TYR A 155 19.55 -9.12 -9.61
C TYR A 155 20.75 -8.32 -9.06
N LYS A 156 21.82 -8.97 -8.58
CA LYS A 156 23.00 -8.27 -8.02
C LYS A 156 23.64 -7.28 -8.99
N LYS A 157 23.50 -7.51 -10.31
CA LYS A 157 23.98 -6.59 -11.34
C LYS A 157 23.22 -5.26 -11.32
N PHE A 158 21.95 -5.27 -10.94
CA PHE A 158 21.09 -4.08 -10.92
C PHE A 158 21.23 -3.27 -9.63
N GLU A 159 21.60 -3.87 -8.52
CA GLU A 159 21.78 -3.20 -7.23
C GLU A 159 22.83 -2.08 -7.27
N LYS A 160 23.70 -2.07 -8.28
CA LYS A 160 24.68 -1.00 -8.50
C LYS A 160 24.07 0.27 -9.09
N TYR A 161 22.93 0.15 -9.76
CA TYR A 161 22.36 1.21 -10.59
C TYR A 161 20.96 1.63 -10.14
N TRP A 162 20.29 0.77 -9.38
CA TRP A 162 18.88 0.95 -9.05
C TRP A 162 18.64 0.72 -7.56
N GLU A 163 18.13 1.73 -6.93
CA GLU A 163 17.62 1.66 -5.56
C GLU A 163 16.08 1.68 -5.60
N PRO A 164 15.40 0.57 -5.31
CA PRO A 164 13.95 0.48 -5.32
C PRO A 164 13.33 1.21 -4.13
N SER A 165 13.47 2.51 -4.07
CA SER A 165 12.93 3.36 -3.02
C SER A 165 12.00 4.43 -3.60
N GLU A 166 11.13 4.98 -2.75
CA GLU A 166 10.28 6.11 -3.12
C GLU A 166 11.10 7.41 -3.29
N ALA A 167 12.27 7.49 -2.65
CA ALA A 167 13.13 8.65 -2.72
C ALA A 167 13.86 8.77 -4.06
N GLU A 168 14.07 7.64 -4.76
CA GLU A 168 14.75 7.56 -6.05
C GLU A 168 13.78 7.42 -7.24
N ALA A 169 12.48 7.43 -6.97
CA ALA A 169 11.43 7.40 -7.99
C ALA A 169 11.05 8.81 -8.42
#